data_81d8f4e565cb22f4dfbc67880dbeca23
#
_entry.id   81d8f4e565cb22f4dfbc67880dbeca23
#
_cell.length_a   1.000
_cell.length_b   1.000
_cell.length_c   1.000
_cell.angle_alpha   90.00
_cell.angle_beta   90.00
_cell.angle_gamma   90.00
#
_symmetry.space_group_name_H-M   'P 1'
#
loop_
_entity.id
_entity.type
_entity.pdbx_description
1 polymer ?
#
loop_
_entity_poly.entity_id
_entity_poly.type
_entity_poly.pdbx_seq_one_letter_code
_entity_poly.pdbx_strand_id
1 'polypeptide(L)'
;MSFSYRGPRNPAFPLLALGLLFPVSACESTPPPVLSDPDVHEAQIREWQARRVSSLKEPDSWFSVVGLFWLSPGENTLGSGPEMTVLLPGGDVPSWLGTLRLQGEGSFEFEYAPGVGDGTVPPGAEPDPSSPAPVRFRLDSPQGGPVFRWGTLSWFVIERYGDYAIRLRDSAAEALAEFEGLETFPVNTDWRILGRFHRYDPPREISTPNVLDIPSTSMSPGAVEFELDGEKYRLDVTGDPDARQFSAVFGDATNEQETYGGGRFLSIDAPTEGDWIVIDFNRAYNPPCVFTAYATCPVPPEQNKLPVRIEAGEKMYRGGAH
;
A
#
# COMPACT_ATOMS: atom_id res chain seq x y z
N MET A 1 -95.29 -42.64 -18.67
CA MET A 1 -94.13 -43.47 -19.05
C MET A 1 -92.88 -42.63 -18.69
N SER A 2 -92.28 -42.99 -17.56
CA SER A 2 -91.12 -42.26 -17.02
C SER A 2 -89.92 -43.17 -17.15
N PHE A 3 -88.95 -42.74 -17.97
CA PHE A 3 -87.65 -43.44 -18.13
C PHE A 3 -86.64 -42.83 -17.21
N SER A 4 -86.09 -43.59 -16.28
CA SER A 4 -85.08 -43.26 -15.35
C SER A 4 -83.72 -43.67 -15.94
N TYR A 5 -82.81 -42.71 -16.18
CA TYR A 5 -81.48 -42.96 -16.70
C TYR A 5 -80.46 -43.00 -15.52
N ARG A 6 -79.86 -44.15 -15.33
CA ARG A 6 -78.72 -44.32 -14.37
C ARG A 6 -77.40 -44.11 -15.11
N GLY A 7 -76.70 -43.04 -14.76
CA GLY A 7 -75.34 -42.81 -15.21
C GLY A 7 -74.25 -43.65 -14.46
N PRO A 8 -73.11 -43.93 -15.06
CA PRO A 8 -72.08 -44.81 -14.49
C PRO A 8 -71.31 -44.16 -13.36
N ARG A 9 -71.04 -44.96 -12.34
CA ARG A 9 -70.17 -44.60 -11.20
C ARG A 9 -68.69 -44.56 -11.62
N ASN A 10 -68.04 -43.40 -11.48
CA ASN A 10 -66.56 -43.25 -11.61
C ASN A 10 -65.84 -43.82 -10.37
N PRO A 11 -64.79 -44.61 -10.53
CA PRO A 11 -63.93 -45.02 -9.42
C PRO A 11 -63.07 -43.87 -8.96
N ALA A 12 -63.07 -43.61 -7.67
CA ALA A 12 -62.17 -42.65 -7.02
C ALA A 12 -60.70 -43.16 -7.05
N PHE A 13 -59.85 -42.47 -7.72
CA PHE A 13 -58.40 -42.67 -7.60
C PHE A 13 -57.84 -41.89 -6.38
N PRO A 14 -57.02 -42.50 -5.51
CA PRO A 14 -56.37 -41.76 -4.44
C PRO A 14 -55.25 -40.91 -5.01
N LEU A 15 -55.32 -39.60 -4.78
CA LEU A 15 -54.18 -38.66 -5.01
C LEU A 15 -53.09 -38.99 -4.01
N LEU A 16 -52.03 -39.65 -4.49
CA LEU A 16 -50.74 -39.70 -3.78
C LEU A 16 -50.10 -38.30 -3.85
N ALA A 17 -50.13 -37.54 -2.75
CA ALA A 17 -49.36 -36.30 -2.59
C ALA A 17 -47.89 -36.68 -2.43
N LEU A 18 -47.12 -36.59 -3.51
CA LEU A 18 -45.64 -36.70 -3.50
C LEU A 18 -45.06 -35.41 -2.93
N GLY A 19 -44.78 -35.42 -1.63
CA GLY A 19 -44.10 -34.31 -0.96
C GLY A 19 -42.68 -34.18 -1.52
N LEU A 20 -42.44 -33.15 -2.34
CA LEU A 20 -41.11 -32.72 -2.73
C LEU A 20 -40.41 -32.11 -1.50
N LEU A 21 -39.61 -32.92 -0.81
CA LEU A 21 -38.59 -32.43 0.14
C LEU A 21 -37.52 -31.72 -0.67
N PHE A 22 -37.58 -30.40 -0.75
CA PHE A 22 -36.44 -29.59 -1.17
C PHE A 22 -35.38 -29.69 -0.06
N PRO A 23 -34.15 -30.13 -0.37
CA PRO A 23 -33.09 -30.01 0.59
C PRO A 23 -32.82 -28.50 0.82
N VAL A 24 -33.09 -28.01 2.02
CA VAL A 24 -32.61 -26.73 2.47
C VAL A 24 -31.09 -26.92 2.56
N SER A 25 -30.34 -26.48 1.54
CA SER A 25 -28.90 -26.31 1.64
C SER A 25 -28.69 -25.27 2.74
N ALA A 26 -28.41 -25.72 3.94
CA ALA A 26 -27.83 -24.90 4.96
C ALA A 26 -26.46 -24.41 4.38
N CYS A 27 -26.33 -23.12 4.11
CA CYS A 27 -25.01 -22.52 3.92
C CYS A 27 -24.22 -22.81 5.21
N GLU A 28 -23.37 -23.84 5.20
CA GLU A 28 -22.41 -24.05 6.26
C GLU A 28 -21.46 -22.84 6.25
N SER A 29 -21.67 -21.95 7.21
CA SER A 29 -20.76 -20.84 7.43
C SER A 29 -19.40 -21.42 7.87
N THR A 30 -18.34 -21.11 7.13
CA THR A 30 -16.97 -21.46 7.52
C THR A 30 -16.73 -21.04 8.97
N PRO A 31 -16.21 -21.92 9.84
CA PRO A 31 -15.92 -21.55 11.21
C PRO A 31 -14.83 -20.47 11.27
N PRO A 32 -14.81 -19.62 12.32
CA PRO A 32 -13.77 -18.62 12.46
C PRO A 32 -12.41 -19.27 12.61
N PRO A 33 -11.32 -18.64 12.09
CA PRO A 33 -9.96 -19.13 12.29
C PRO A 33 -9.61 -19.12 13.79
N VAL A 34 -8.85 -20.13 14.20
CA VAL A 34 -8.31 -20.18 15.57
C VAL A 34 -7.14 -19.19 15.66
N LEU A 35 -7.27 -18.21 16.53
CA LEU A 35 -6.18 -17.28 16.80
C LEU A 35 -5.05 -18.00 17.58
N SER A 36 -3.79 -17.62 17.31
CA SER A 36 -2.65 -18.12 18.05
C SER A 36 -2.72 -17.70 19.52
N ASP A 37 -2.04 -18.49 20.37
CA ASP A 37 -1.83 -18.19 21.78
C ASP A 37 -1.29 -16.76 21.99
N PRO A 38 -1.71 -16.02 23.04
CA PRO A 38 -1.28 -14.66 23.33
C PRO A 38 0.24 -14.48 23.36
N ASP A 39 0.98 -15.37 24.02
CA ASP A 39 2.44 -15.26 24.14
C ASP A 39 3.13 -15.46 22.79
N VAL A 40 2.62 -16.38 21.97
CA VAL A 40 3.09 -16.61 20.60
C VAL A 40 2.82 -15.38 19.73
N HIS A 41 1.64 -14.79 19.85
CA HIS A 41 1.28 -13.58 19.11
C HIS A 41 2.17 -12.41 19.53
N GLU A 42 2.37 -12.17 20.82
CA GLU A 42 3.24 -11.10 21.30
C GLU A 42 4.67 -11.25 20.76
N ALA A 43 5.22 -12.46 20.77
CA ALA A 43 6.54 -12.73 20.20
C ALA A 43 6.60 -12.43 18.70
N GLN A 44 5.56 -12.81 17.96
CA GLN A 44 5.46 -12.50 16.52
C GLN A 44 5.40 -10.98 16.24
N ILE A 45 4.67 -10.21 17.05
CA ILE A 45 4.59 -8.76 16.91
C ILE A 45 5.94 -8.12 17.23
N ARG A 46 6.61 -8.51 18.30
CA ARG A 46 7.95 -8.02 18.66
C ARG A 46 8.98 -8.30 17.56
N GLU A 47 8.95 -9.47 16.96
CA GLU A 47 9.81 -9.81 15.82
C GLU A 47 9.48 -8.95 14.59
N TRP A 48 8.20 -8.73 14.29
CA TRP A 48 7.78 -7.84 13.21
C TRP A 48 8.26 -6.40 13.44
N GLN A 49 8.10 -5.86 14.66
CA GLN A 49 8.59 -4.53 15.05
C GLN A 49 10.11 -4.43 14.88
N ALA A 50 10.86 -5.44 15.29
CA ALA A 50 12.32 -5.47 15.13
C ALA A 50 12.72 -5.45 13.65
N ARG A 51 12.06 -6.25 12.79
CA ARG A 51 12.29 -6.21 11.34
C ARG A 51 11.94 -4.86 10.75
N ARG A 52 10.87 -4.23 11.20
CA ARG A 52 10.45 -2.88 10.76
C ARG A 52 11.51 -1.84 11.07
N VAL A 53 12.04 -1.81 12.31
CA VAL A 53 13.14 -0.92 12.71
C VAL A 53 14.40 -1.22 11.90
N SER A 54 14.76 -2.48 11.69
CA SER A 54 15.91 -2.87 10.87
C SER A 54 15.77 -2.35 9.44
N SER A 55 14.60 -2.54 8.81
CA SER A 55 14.37 -2.08 7.44
C SER A 55 14.44 -0.55 7.29
N LEU A 56 14.11 0.20 8.33
CA LEU A 56 14.24 1.66 8.32
C LEU A 56 15.68 2.15 8.50
N LYS A 57 16.61 1.30 8.96
CA LYS A 57 18.06 1.58 9.06
C LYS A 57 18.83 1.27 7.78
N GLU A 58 18.18 0.64 6.79
CA GLU A 58 18.84 0.32 5.52
C GLU A 58 19.17 1.59 4.73
N PRO A 59 20.29 1.58 3.97
CA PRO A 59 20.76 2.75 3.21
C PRO A 59 19.78 3.26 2.16
N ASP A 60 18.84 2.43 1.74
CA ASP A 60 17.78 2.76 0.78
C ASP A 60 16.40 2.89 1.41
N SER A 61 16.34 3.04 2.73
CA SER A 61 15.10 3.25 3.50
C SER A 61 14.47 4.62 3.23
N TRP A 62 13.32 4.87 3.86
CA TRP A 62 12.64 6.16 3.76
C TRP A 62 13.40 7.32 4.40
N PHE A 63 14.26 7.06 5.38
CA PHE A 63 15.14 8.07 5.98
C PHE A 63 16.25 8.57 5.04
N SER A 64 16.59 7.77 4.02
CA SER A 64 17.54 8.19 3.00
C SER A 64 16.93 9.07 1.90
N VAL A 65 15.59 9.21 1.83
CA VAL A 65 14.93 10.00 0.78
C VAL A 65 15.06 11.48 1.08
N VAL A 66 15.86 12.18 0.25
CA VAL A 66 16.24 13.59 0.43
C VAL A 66 15.72 14.51 -0.67
N GLY A 67 14.96 13.98 -1.64
CA GLY A 67 14.39 14.79 -2.71
C GLY A 67 13.32 14.09 -3.53
N LEU A 68 12.38 14.90 -4.04
CA LEU A 68 11.38 14.52 -5.04
C LEU A 68 11.28 15.65 -6.06
N PHE A 69 11.62 15.37 -7.31
CA PHE A 69 11.67 16.36 -8.38
C PHE A 69 10.73 15.94 -9.50
N TRP A 70 9.66 16.69 -9.71
CA TRP A 70 8.72 16.44 -10.79
C TRP A 70 9.37 16.76 -12.15
N LEU A 71 9.23 15.84 -13.10
CA LEU A 71 9.82 15.96 -14.42
C LEU A 71 8.94 16.79 -15.35
N SER A 72 9.59 17.65 -16.13
CA SER A 72 8.94 18.29 -17.27
C SER A 72 9.00 17.41 -18.52
N PRO A 73 8.04 17.53 -19.45
CA PRO A 73 8.16 16.91 -20.77
C PRO A 73 9.48 17.31 -21.46
N GLY A 74 10.15 16.35 -22.09
CA GLY A 74 11.42 16.59 -22.77
C GLY A 74 12.63 16.48 -21.85
N GLU A 75 13.50 17.47 -21.84
CA GLU A 75 14.78 17.43 -21.15
C GLU A 75 14.70 17.91 -19.70
N ASN A 76 15.32 17.16 -18.80
CA ASN A 76 15.51 17.48 -17.39
C ASN A 76 17.00 17.34 -17.06
N THR A 77 17.66 18.43 -16.70
CA THR A 77 19.10 18.46 -16.37
C THR A 77 19.32 18.18 -14.90
N LEU A 78 20.29 17.33 -14.59
CA LEU A 78 20.67 16.92 -13.24
C LEU A 78 22.07 17.41 -12.89
N GLY A 79 22.29 17.90 -11.69
CA GLY A 79 23.58 18.31 -11.19
C GLY A 79 23.50 19.21 -9.97
N SER A 80 24.66 19.71 -9.50
CA SER A 80 24.74 20.65 -8.38
C SER A 80 24.74 22.13 -8.80
N GLY A 81 24.70 22.41 -10.13
CA GLY A 81 24.62 23.77 -10.65
C GLY A 81 23.24 24.39 -10.42
N PRO A 82 23.17 25.70 -10.12
CA PRO A 82 21.91 26.35 -9.75
C PRO A 82 20.88 26.41 -10.90
N GLU A 83 21.31 26.20 -12.14
CA GLU A 83 20.45 26.17 -13.34
C GLU A 83 19.88 24.79 -13.65
N MET A 84 20.20 23.75 -12.86
CA MET A 84 19.71 22.39 -13.08
C MET A 84 18.22 22.29 -12.72
N THR A 85 17.44 21.57 -13.54
CA THR A 85 16.04 21.28 -13.24
C THR A 85 15.89 20.31 -12.06
N VAL A 86 16.84 19.39 -11.91
CA VAL A 86 16.97 18.49 -10.76
C VAL A 86 18.23 18.88 -10.02
N LEU A 87 18.07 19.70 -8.99
CA LEU A 87 19.20 20.17 -8.18
C LEU A 87 19.60 19.08 -7.18
N LEU A 88 20.76 18.48 -7.42
CA LEU A 88 21.33 17.50 -6.52
C LEU A 88 22.10 18.19 -5.39
N PRO A 89 22.15 17.62 -4.17
CA PRO A 89 22.96 18.14 -3.08
C PRO A 89 24.42 18.30 -3.52
N GLY A 90 25.07 19.38 -3.08
CA GLY A 90 26.47 19.67 -3.38
C GLY A 90 27.47 18.58 -2.94
N GLY A 91 28.74 18.92 -2.81
CA GLY A 91 29.83 17.99 -2.52
C GLY A 91 30.52 17.57 -3.81
N ASP A 92 30.75 16.28 -4.02
CA ASP A 92 31.46 15.76 -5.21
C ASP A 92 30.55 15.62 -6.45
N VAL A 93 29.34 16.18 -6.42
CA VAL A 93 28.40 16.14 -7.55
C VAL A 93 28.83 17.21 -8.59
N PRO A 94 29.04 16.84 -9.87
CA PRO A 94 29.32 17.80 -10.93
C PRO A 94 28.22 18.87 -11.04
N SER A 95 28.59 20.09 -11.45
CA SER A 95 27.61 21.15 -11.73
C SER A 95 26.54 20.71 -12.75
N TRP A 96 26.96 19.92 -13.73
CA TRP A 96 26.08 19.21 -14.66
C TRP A 96 26.48 17.71 -14.67
N LEU A 97 25.65 16.88 -14.06
CA LEU A 97 25.85 15.43 -14.01
C LEU A 97 25.39 14.75 -15.31
N GLY A 98 24.25 15.20 -15.85
CA GLY A 98 23.67 14.61 -17.03
C GLY A 98 22.27 15.15 -17.35
N THR A 99 21.65 14.57 -18.37
CA THR A 99 20.30 14.93 -18.83
C THR A 99 19.42 13.70 -18.93
N LEU A 100 18.27 13.77 -18.29
CA LEU A 100 17.19 12.78 -18.41
C LEU A 100 16.13 13.31 -19.38
N ARG A 101 15.85 12.53 -20.43
CA ARG A 101 14.83 12.86 -21.44
C ARG A 101 13.64 11.93 -21.29
N LEU A 102 12.46 12.52 -21.14
CA LEU A 102 11.19 11.80 -21.26
C LEU A 102 10.83 11.74 -22.75
N GLN A 103 10.87 10.56 -23.35
CA GLN A 103 10.65 10.34 -24.79
C GLN A 103 9.21 9.95 -25.15
N GLY A 104 8.37 9.65 -24.15
CA GLY A 104 6.97 9.23 -24.29
C GLY A 104 6.49 8.52 -23.03
N GLU A 105 5.30 7.95 -23.05
CA GLU A 105 4.72 7.30 -21.87
C GLU A 105 5.65 6.25 -21.27
N GLY A 106 6.22 6.55 -20.10
CA GLY A 106 7.07 5.66 -19.33
C GLY A 106 8.44 5.33 -19.97
N SER A 107 8.85 6.01 -21.05
CA SER A 107 10.12 5.78 -21.75
C SER A 107 11.10 6.90 -21.49
N PHE A 108 12.31 6.55 -21.06
CA PHE A 108 13.34 7.50 -20.63
C PHE A 108 14.68 7.19 -21.27
N GLU A 109 15.46 8.26 -21.44
CA GLU A 109 16.85 8.21 -21.86
C GLU A 109 17.67 9.10 -20.94
N PHE A 110 18.69 8.54 -20.29
CA PHE A 110 19.62 9.29 -19.47
C PHE A 110 21.02 9.31 -20.12
N GLU A 111 21.60 10.49 -20.21
CA GLU A 111 22.92 10.72 -20.77
C GLU A 111 23.77 11.49 -19.77
N TYR A 112 24.93 10.96 -19.39
CA TYR A 112 25.90 11.70 -18.59
C TYR A 112 26.48 12.89 -19.35
N ALA A 113 26.79 13.96 -18.65
CA ALA A 113 27.50 15.10 -19.22
C ALA A 113 28.88 14.66 -19.77
N PRO A 114 29.41 15.33 -20.81
CA PRO A 114 30.69 14.99 -21.38
C PRO A 114 31.82 14.99 -20.33
N GLY A 115 32.56 13.88 -20.27
CA GLY A 115 33.64 13.68 -19.29
C GLY A 115 33.21 13.40 -17.86
N VAL A 116 31.91 13.18 -17.64
CA VAL A 116 31.33 12.79 -16.37
C VAL A 116 30.83 11.34 -16.46
N GLY A 117 31.04 10.59 -15.39
CA GLY A 117 30.62 9.19 -15.31
C GLY A 117 31.68 8.20 -15.82
N ASP A 118 31.62 7.00 -15.29
CA ASP A 118 32.50 5.88 -15.62
C ASP A 118 31.86 4.90 -16.59
N GLY A 119 30.69 5.25 -17.13
CA GLY A 119 29.93 4.37 -18.03
C GLY A 119 29.23 3.19 -17.32
N THR A 120 29.16 3.19 -15.99
CA THR A 120 28.40 2.17 -15.27
C THR A 120 26.91 2.32 -15.52
N VAL A 121 26.32 1.23 -16.03
CA VAL A 121 24.89 1.14 -16.31
C VAL A 121 24.21 0.47 -15.12
N PRO A 122 23.16 1.08 -14.55
CA PRO A 122 22.44 0.46 -13.45
C PRO A 122 21.77 -0.84 -13.89
N PRO A 123 21.64 -1.83 -12.98
CA PRO A 123 20.87 -3.05 -13.26
C PRO A 123 19.44 -2.70 -13.71
N GLY A 124 18.98 -3.35 -14.78
CA GLY A 124 17.66 -3.12 -15.37
C GLY A 124 17.61 -2.03 -16.46
N ALA A 125 18.77 -1.42 -16.80
CA ALA A 125 18.93 -0.57 -17.97
C ALA A 125 19.82 -1.24 -19.00
N GLU A 126 19.55 -1.05 -20.29
CA GLU A 126 20.36 -1.61 -21.37
C GLU A 126 21.45 -0.61 -21.81
N PRO A 127 22.75 -0.96 -21.70
CA PRO A 127 23.80 -0.15 -22.29
C PRO A 127 23.81 -0.30 -23.81
N ASP A 128 24.08 0.76 -24.51
CA ASP A 128 24.56 0.65 -25.89
C ASP A 128 26.00 0.12 -25.87
N PRO A 129 26.29 -1.08 -26.37
CA PRO A 129 27.63 -1.67 -26.31
C PRO A 129 28.69 -0.88 -27.13
N SER A 130 28.29 0.09 -27.93
CA SER A 130 29.15 0.91 -28.80
C SER A 130 29.41 2.32 -28.28
N SER A 131 28.74 2.75 -27.21
CA SER A 131 28.88 4.12 -26.65
C SER A 131 28.60 4.12 -25.14
N PRO A 132 29.35 4.88 -24.32
CA PRO A 132 29.07 5.05 -22.90
C PRO A 132 27.78 5.85 -22.61
N ALA A 133 26.97 6.20 -23.62
CA ALA A 133 25.71 6.94 -23.50
C ALA A 133 24.86 6.77 -24.76
N PRO A 134 23.54 7.00 -24.67
CA PRO A 134 22.70 7.15 -23.48
C PRO A 134 22.18 5.81 -22.92
N VAL A 135 21.77 5.81 -21.64
CA VAL A 135 21.09 4.69 -21.01
C VAL A 135 19.58 4.83 -21.25
N ARG A 136 18.99 3.85 -21.94
CA ARG A 136 17.54 3.82 -22.19
C ARG A 136 16.85 2.85 -21.26
N PHE A 137 15.69 3.24 -20.74
CA PHE A 137 14.87 2.38 -19.89
C PHE A 137 13.39 2.73 -20.01
N ARG A 138 12.57 1.79 -19.57
CA ARG A 138 11.13 1.98 -19.44
C ARG A 138 10.71 1.69 -18.01
N LEU A 139 9.68 2.39 -17.52
CA LEU A 139 9.06 2.04 -16.25
C LEU A 139 8.13 0.85 -16.44
N ASP A 140 8.48 -0.28 -15.82
CA ASP A 140 7.63 -1.48 -15.77
C ASP A 140 6.70 -1.47 -14.55
N SER A 141 6.90 -0.51 -13.64
CA SER A 141 6.17 -0.36 -12.39
C SER A 141 6.13 1.10 -11.94
N PRO A 142 4.98 1.59 -11.41
CA PRO A 142 4.89 2.93 -10.83
C PRO A 142 5.85 3.17 -9.65
N GLN A 143 6.36 2.12 -9.01
CA GLN A 143 7.24 2.21 -7.85
C GLN A 143 8.66 2.62 -8.20
N GLY A 144 9.10 2.44 -9.44
CA GLY A 144 10.38 2.96 -9.90
C GLY A 144 11.04 2.15 -11.01
N GLY A 145 11.97 2.83 -11.68
CA GLY A 145 12.85 2.31 -12.71
C GLY A 145 14.23 1.92 -12.18
N PRO A 146 15.22 1.83 -13.08
CA PRO A 146 16.62 1.59 -12.74
C PRO A 146 17.14 2.61 -11.73
N VAL A 147 18.02 2.16 -10.80
CA VAL A 147 18.60 3.02 -9.77
C VAL A 147 19.98 3.48 -10.22
N PHE A 148 20.12 4.76 -10.50
CA PHE A 148 21.38 5.43 -10.80
C PHE A 148 22.08 5.82 -9.49
N ARG A 149 23.44 5.88 -9.52
CA ARG A 149 24.25 6.16 -8.32
C ARG A 149 25.35 7.18 -8.63
N TRP A 150 25.64 8.03 -7.63
CA TRP A 150 26.78 8.94 -7.63
C TRP A 150 27.23 9.17 -6.17
N GLY A 151 28.36 8.61 -5.80
CA GLY A 151 28.81 8.63 -4.41
C GLY A 151 27.78 8.01 -3.48
N THR A 152 27.35 8.78 -2.46
CA THR A 152 26.30 8.37 -1.52
C THR A 152 24.88 8.55 -2.06
N LEU A 153 24.73 9.30 -3.15
CA LEU A 153 23.45 9.58 -3.79
C LEU A 153 22.99 8.40 -4.66
N SER A 154 21.71 8.15 -4.65
CA SER A 154 21.05 7.31 -5.64
C SER A 154 19.72 7.92 -6.04
N TRP A 155 19.35 7.74 -7.31
CA TRP A 155 18.08 8.26 -7.82
C TRP A 155 17.45 7.31 -8.82
N PHE A 156 16.14 7.40 -8.94
CA PHE A 156 15.34 6.62 -9.88
C PHE A 156 14.06 7.37 -10.21
N VAL A 157 13.50 7.07 -11.38
CA VAL A 157 12.21 7.65 -11.80
C VAL A 157 11.08 6.84 -11.22
N ILE A 158 10.06 7.53 -10.73
CA ILE A 158 8.78 6.98 -10.29
C ILE A 158 7.64 7.62 -11.06
N GLU A 159 6.51 6.93 -11.12
CA GLU A 159 5.24 7.49 -11.57
C GLU A 159 4.32 7.70 -10.37
N ARG A 160 3.70 8.87 -10.29
CA ARG A 160 2.69 9.18 -9.26
C ARG A 160 1.61 10.05 -9.88
N TYR A 161 0.37 9.60 -9.78
CA TYR A 161 -0.81 10.34 -10.22
C TYR A 161 -0.79 10.74 -11.70
N GLY A 162 -0.14 9.94 -12.54
CA GLY A 162 0.02 10.20 -13.98
C GLY A 162 1.22 11.06 -14.36
N ASP A 163 1.94 11.60 -13.37
CA ASP A 163 3.17 12.36 -13.56
C ASP A 163 4.42 11.57 -13.16
N TYR A 164 5.56 11.93 -13.76
CA TYR A 164 6.85 11.32 -13.45
C TYR A 164 7.68 12.22 -12.55
N ALA A 165 8.40 11.61 -11.64
CA ALA A 165 9.33 12.32 -10.76
C ALA A 165 10.62 11.52 -10.54
N ILE A 166 11.72 12.22 -10.28
CA ILE A 166 12.94 11.63 -9.72
C ILE A 166 12.79 11.61 -8.20
N ARG A 167 12.96 10.42 -7.61
CA ARG A 167 13.17 10.25 -6.18
C ARG A 167 14.66 10.13 -5.91
N LEU A 168 15.17 11.03 -5.09
CA LEU A 168 16.56 11.09 -4.68
C LEU A 168 16.73 10.52 -3.28
N ARG A 169 17.76 9.69 -3.11
CA ARG A 169 18.21 9.16 -1.83
C ARG A 169 19.65 9.53 -1.59
N ASP A 170 19.99 9.71 -0.32
CA ASP A 170 21.38 9.83 0.16
C ASP A 170 21.60 8.81 1.28
N SER A 171 22.47 7.83 1.05
CA SER A 171 22.83 6.83 2.06
C SER A 171 23.61 7.41 3.25
N ALA A 172 24.07 8.69 3.15
CA ALA A 172 24.70 9.45 4.22
C ALA A 172 23.76 10.51 4.84
N ALA A 173 22.44 10.43 4.57
CA ALA A 173 21.47 11.37 5.13
C ALA A 173 21.53 11.40 6.66
N GLU A 174 21.53 12.60 7.25
CA GLU A 174 21.59 12.82 8.70
C GLU A 174 20.41 12.11 9.41
N ALA A 175 19.20 12.21 8.85
CA ALA A 175 18.02 11.55 9.40
C ALA A 175 18.16 10.02 9.49
N LEU A 176 18.90 9.40 8.56
CA LEU A 176 19.20 7.96 8.62
C LEU A 176 20.18 7.63 9.76
N ALA A 177 21.19 8.50 9.96
CA ALA A 177 22.19 8.33 11.01
C ALA A 177 21.62 8.56 12.43
N GLU A 178 20.64 9.47 12.55
CA GLU A 178 19.99 9.84 13.80
C GLU A 178 18.84 8.92 14.20
N PHE A 179 18.41 8.02 13.32
CA PHE A 179 17.29 7.13 13.61
C PHE A 179 17.64 6.09 14.67
N GLU A 180 17.06 6.22 15.86
CA GLU A 180 17.28 5.31 16.98
C GLU A 180 16.26 4.17 17.02
N GLY A 181 15.02 4.41 16.57
CA GLY A 181 13.94 3.42 16.61
C GLY A 181 12.55 4.04 16.54
N LEU A 182 11.54 3.21 16.75
CA LEU A 182 10.13 3.61 16.74
C LEU A 182 9.51 3.36 18.12
N GLU A 183 8.72 4.31 18.58
CA GLU A 183 7.84 4.08 19.72
C GLU A 183 6.58 3.35 19.25
N THR A 184 6.12 2.39 20.06
CA THR A 184 4.89 1.64 19.83
C THR A 184 4.03 1.62 21.09
N PHE A 185 2.75 1.40 20.92
CA PHE A 185 1.90 1.01 22.04
C PHE A 185 2.31 -0.39 22.55
N PRO A 186 2.02 -0.73 23.80
CA PRO A 186 2.17 -2.11 24.28
C PRO A 186 1.37 -3.08 23.41
N VAL A 187 1.95 -4.26 23.15
CA VAL A 187 1.22 -5.30 22.43
C VAL A 187 0.05 -5.78 23.29
N ASN A 188 -1.14 -5.79 22.70
CA ASN A 188 -2.36 -6.27 23.34
C ASN A 188 -3.16 -7.10 22.34
N THR A 189 -3.53 -8.32 22.75
CA THR A 189 -4.31 -9.26 21.93
C THR A 189 -5.72 -8.79 21.64
N ASP A 190 -6.28 -7.87 22.43
CA ASP A 190 -7.59 -7.27 22.18
C ASP A 190 -7.64 -6.49 20.87
N TRP A 191 -6.48 -6.01 20.41
CA TRP A 191 -6.31 -5.34 19.12
C TRP A 191 -6.10 -6.30 17.95
N ARG A 192 -6.21 -7.59 18.18
CA ARG A 192 -6.24 -8.64 17.16
C ARG A 192 -7.66 -9.15 16.98
N ILE A 193 -8.38 -8.56 16.07
CA ILE A 193 -9.84 -8.65 15.94
C ILE A 193 -10.21 -9.57 14.77
N LEU A 194 -11.18 -10.44 14.99
CA LEU A 194 -11.83 -11.20 13.93
C LEU A 194 -12.89 -10.32 13.25
N GLY A 195 -12.82 -10.25 11.93
CA GLY A 195 -13.79 -9.54 11.10
C GLY A 195 -14.33 -10.40 9.97
N ARG A 196 -15.21 -9.81 9.18
CA ARG A 196 -15.76 -10.38 7.97
C ARG A 196 -15.35 -9.55 6.77
N PHE A 197 -14.83 -10.21 5.75
CA PHE A 197 -14.49 -9.58 4.49
C PHE A 197 -15.71 -9.58 3.56
N HIS A 198 -16.17 -8.39 3.22
CA HIS A 198 -17.24 -8.16 2.26
C HIS A 198 -16.62 -7.84 0.90
N ARG A 199 -16.50 -8.87 0.06
CA ARG A 199 -15.98 -8.70 -1.30
C ARG A 199 -16.89 -7.80 -2.13
N TYR A 200 -16.27 -6.91 -2.91
CA TYR A 200 -16.96 -6.17 -3.96
C TYR A 200 -16.91 -6.96 -5.26
N ASP A 201 -18.06 -7.17 -5.89
CA ASP A 201 -18.16 -7.84 -7.18
C ASP A 201 -19.04 -7.00 -8.13
N PRO A 202 -18.46 -6.33 -9.12
CA PRO A 202 -17.00 -6.21 -9.36
C PRO A 202 -16.30 -5.35 -8.29
N PRO A 203 -14.94 -5.42 -8.21
CA PRO A 203 -14.13 -4.49 -7.40
C PRO A 203 -14.46 -3.04 -7.73
N ARG A 204 -14.28 -2.12 -6.77
CA ARG A 204 -14.67 -0.71 -6.92
C ARG A 204 -13.46 0.21 -6.85
N GLU A 205 -13.51 1.29 -7.60
CA GLU A 205 -12.64 2.43 -7.32
C GLU A 205 -13.16 3.18 -6.08
N ILE A 206 -12.25 3.43 -5.14
CA ILE A 206 -12.52 4.29 -3.98
C ILE A 206 -11.61 5.51 -4.02
N SER A 207 -12.09 6.65 -3.55
CA SER A 207 -11.26 7.84 -3.40
C SER A 207 -10.16 7.56 -2.38
N THR A 208 -8.91 7.82 -2.76
CA THR A 208 -7.74 7.71 -1.91
C THR A 208 -7.00 9.04 -1.90
N PRO A 209 -7.47 10.04 -1.12
CA PRO A 209 -6.81 11.32 -1.03
C PRO A 209 -5.36 11.15 -0.55
N ASN A 210 -4.50 12.10 -0.85
CA ASN A 210 -3.08 12.03 -0.50
C ASN A 210 -2.59 13.36 0.08
N VAL A 211 -1.39 13.36 0.62
CA VAL A 211 -0.77 14.53 1.27
C VAL A 211 -0.48 15.71 0.35
N LEU A 212 -0.61 15.53 -0.98
CA LEU A 212 -0.42 16.58 -1.98
C LEU A 212 -1.75 17.17 -2.46
N ASP A 213 -2.88 16.75 -1.90
CA ASP A 213 -4.24 17.13 -2.33
C ASP A 213 -4.55 16.83 -3.82
N ILE A 214 -3.81 15.89 -4.43
CA ILE A 214 -4.06 15.45 -5.81
C ILE A 214 -5.19 14.43 -5.79
N PRO A 215 -6.28 14.65 -6.54
CA PRO A 215 -7.35 13.66 -6.65
C PRO A 215 -6.81 12.32 -7.17
N SER A 216 -7.06 11.27 -6.42
CA SER A 216 -6.65 9.91 -6.80
C SER A 216 -7.65 8.87 -6.34
N THR A 217 -7.66 7.74 -7.03
CA THR A 217 -8.46 6.57 -6.71
C THR A 217 -7.58 5.33 -6.60
N SER A 218 -8.05 4.36 -5.85
CA SER A 218 -7.43 3.04 -5.78
C SER A 218 -8.50 1.96 -5.94
N MET A 219 -8.11 0.84 -6.52
CA MET A 219 -8.99 -0.32 -6.61
C MET A 219 -9.19 -0.96 -5.24
N SER A 220 -10.45 -1.12 -4.84
CA SER A 220 -10.83 -1.80 -3.61
C SER A 220 -11.47 -3.15 -3.95
N PRO A 221 -10.89 -4.26 -3.48
CA PRO A 221 -11.50 -5.59 -3.61
C PRO A 221 -12.65 -5.83 -2.64
N GLY A 222 -12.80 -4.98 -1.62
CA GLY A 222 -13.82 -5.14 -0.59
C GLY A 222 -13.57 -4.31 0.65
N ALA A 223 -14.33 -4.61 1.68
CA ALA A 223 -14.19 -4.00 3.00
C ALA A 223 -14.21 -5.05 4.10
N VAL A 224 -13.55 -4.75 5.20
CA VAL A 224 -13.56 -5.55 6.42
C VAL A 224 -14.52 -4.94 7.42
N GLU A 225 -15.54 -5.69 7.83
CA GLU A 225 -16.42 -5.34 8.94
C GLU A 225 -15.97 -6.07 10.20
N PHE A 226 -15.87 -5.37 11.30
CA PHE A 226 -15.46 -5.90 12.59
C PHE A 226 -16.22 -5.23 13.73
N GLU A 227 -16.19 -5.83 14.90
CA GLU A 227 -16.82 -5.32 16.10
C GLU A 227 -15.75 -4.98 17.15
N LEU A 228 -15.88 -3.83 17.78
CA LEU A 228 -15.05 -3.39 18.88
C LEU A 228 -15.94 -2.72 19.94
N ASP A 229 -15.86 -3.18 21.17
CA ASP A 229 -16.68 -2.70 22.29
C ASP A 229 -18.20 -2.74 22.03
N GLY A 230 -18.66 -3.71 21.24
CA GLY A 230 -20.08 -3.90 20.88
C GLY A 230 -20.56 -3.01 19.73
N GLU A 231 -19.69 -2.16 19.18
CA GLU A 231 -19.97 -1.30 18.02
C GLU A 231 -19.33 -1.86 16.75
N LYS A 232 -20.05 -1.73 15.63
CA LYS A 232 -19.58 -2.20 14.32
C LYS A 232 -18.82 -1.11 13.57
N TYR A 233 -17.67 -1.49 13.07
CA TYR A 233 -16.78 -0.65 12.26
C TYR A 233 -16.51 -1.31 10.92
N ARG A 234 -16.05 -0.49 9.98
CA ARG A 234 -15.75 -0.92 8.63
C ARG A 234 -14.49 -0.21 8.11
N LEU A 235 -13.64 -0.98 7.44
CA LEU A 235 -12.47 -0.46 6.72
C LEU A 235 -12.52 -0.96 5.27
N ASP A 236 -12.56 -0.05 4.32
CA ASP A 236 -12.29 -0.38 2.93
C ASP A 236 -10.78 -0.68 2.78
N VAL A 237 -10.49 -1.75 2.07
CA VAL A 237 -9.10 -2.14 1.77
C VAL A 237 -8.80 -1.88 0.31
N THR A 238 -7.53 -1.71 -0.02
CA THR A 238 -7.04 -1.51 -1.38
C THR A 238 -6.07 -2.61 -1.78
N GLY A 239 -5.95 -2.86 -3.07
CA GLY A 239 -5.04 -3.84 -3.64
C GLY A 239 -5.68 -4.65 -4.76
N ASP A 240 -4.90 -5.58 -5.30
CA ASP A 240 -5.40 -6.54 -6.28
C ASP A 240 -6.40 -7.50 -5.61
N PRO A 241 -7.56 -7.78 -6.22
CA PRO A 241 -8.57 -8.70 -5.67
C PRO A 241 -8.06 -10.11 -5.38
N ASP A 242 -7.01 -10.54 -6.10
CA ASP A 242 -6.39 -11.86 -5.97
C ASP A 242 -5.08 -11.84 -5.15
N ALA A 243 -4.73 -10.67 -4.60
CA ALA A 243 -3.56 -10.56 -3.73
C ALA A 243 -3.73 -11.37 -2.45
N ARG A 244 -2.60 -11.87 -1.92
CA ARG A 244 -2.57 -12.55 -0.62
C ARG A 244 -2.73 -11.59 0.56
N GLN A 245 -2.55 -10.31 0.32
CA GLN A 245 -2.57 -9.27 1.35
C GLN A 245 -3.16 -7.99 0.77
N PHE A 246 -4.03 -7.36 1.52
CA PHE A 246 -4.62 -6.07 1.24
C PHE A 246 -3.96 -4.98 2.08
N SER A 247 -4.10 -3.74 1.63
CA SER A 247 -3.68 -2.55 2.38
C SER A 247 -4.88 -1.78 2.87
N ALA A 248 -4.83 -1.29 4.10
CA ALA A 248 -5.76 -0.29 4.62
C ALA A 248 -5.00 0.94 5.07
N VAL A 249 -5.51 2.12 4.72
CA VAL A 249 -5.10 3.40 5.30
C VAL A 249 -6.24 3.83 6.19
N PHE A 250 -5.98 4.05 7.48
CA PHE A 250 -7.03 4.40 8.44
C PHE A 250 -6.60 5.52 9.38
N GLY A 251 -7.57 6.29 9.80
CA GLY A 251 -7.45 7.25 10.89
C GLY A 251 -8.26 6.80 12.09
N ASP A 252 -7.86 7.23 13.26
CA ASP A 252 -8.55 6.93 14.51
C ASP A 252 -8.41 8.09 15.52
N ALA A 253 -9.07 8.01 16.65
CA ALA A 253 -9.08 9.09 17.63
C ALA A 253 -7.74 9.31 18.39
N THR A 254 -6.69 8.54 18.08
CA THR A 254 -5.32 8.80 18.57
C THR A 254 -4.54 9.75 17.66
N ASN A 255 -5.03 10.01 16.43
CA ASN A 255 -4.35 10.87 15.47
C ASN A 255 -4.12 12.28 16.01
N GLU A 256 -2.98 12.89 15.67
CA GLU A 256 -2.49 14.19 16.12
C GLU A 256 -2.12 14.28 17.61
N GLN A 257 -2.52 13.31 18.42
CA GLN A 257 -2.21 13.25 19.85
C GLN A 257 -1.03 12.30 20.13
N GLU A 258 -1.15 11.06 19.72
CA GLU A 258 -0.17 9.99 19.98
C GLU A 258 0.32 9.32 18.69
N THR A 259 -0.49 9.34 17.63
CA THR A 259 -0.16 8.80 16.32
C THR A 259 -0.18 9.88 15.25
N TYR A 260 0.39 9.60 14.10
CA TYR A 260 0.50 10.55 12.99
C TYR A 260 -0.88 11.03 12.50
N GLY A 261 -1.03 12.35 12.33
CA GLY A 261 -2.29 12.98 11.93
C GLY A 261 -2.82 12.56 10.55
N GLY A 262 -1.91 12.20 9.63
CA GLY A 262 -2.25 11.64 8.32
C GLY A 262 -2.66 10.16 8.34
N GLY A 263 -2.90 9.57 9.52
CA GLY A 263 -3.32 8.19 9.68
C GLY A 263 -2.18 7.18 9.65
N ARG A 264 -2.54 5.90 9.75
CA ARG A 264 -1.61 4.77 9.75
C ARG A 264 -1.97 3.78 8.67
N PHE A 265 -0.99 2.99 8.29
CA PHE A 265 -1.12 1.89 7.34
C PHE A 265 -1.27 0.58 8.07
N LEU A 266 -2.03 -0.33 7.48
CA LEU A 266 -2.21 -1.68 7.97
C LEU A 266 -2.23 -2.64 6.78
N SER A 267 -1.41 -3.70 6.86
CA SER A 267 -1.46 -4.81 5.93
C SER A 267 -2.31 -5.92 6.55
N ILE A 268 -3.28 -6.41 5.79
CA ILE A 268 -4.28 -7.39 6.24
C ILE A 268 -4.22 -8.59 5.29
N ASP A 269 -3.96 -9.78 5.83
CA ASP A 269 -3.93 -11.01 5.04
C ASP A 269 -5.34 -11.31 4.48
N ALA A 270 -5.42 -11.58 3.17
CA ALA A 270 -6.68 -11.91 2.52
C ALA A 270 -7.26 -13.23 3.08
N PRO A 271 -8.60 -13.39 3.11
CA PRO A 271 -9.21 -14.64 3.52
C PRO A 271 -8.73 -15.80 2.65
N THR A 272 -8.30 -16.89 3.27
CA THR A 272 -7.90 -18.12 2.55
C THR A 272 -9.11 -19.03 2.27
N GLU A 273 -10.10 -19.00 3.15
CA GLU A 273 -11.35 -19.74 3.02
C GLU A 273 -12.50 -18.93 3.61
N GLY A 274 -13.64 -18.92 2.92
CA GLY A 274 -14.82 -18.17 3.37
C GLY A 274 -14.58 -16.65 3.37
N ASP A 275 -15.08 -15.98 4.40
CA ASP A 275 -15.08 -14.52 4.54
C ASP A 275 -14.43 -14.03 5.87
N TRP A 276 -13.93 -14.95 6.68
CA TRP A 276 -13.25 -14.58 7.91
C TRP A 276 -11.89 -13.93 7.63
N ILE A 277 -11.60 -12.85 8.33
CA ILE A 277 -10.36 -12.08 8.21
C ILE A 277 -9.88 -11.64 9.59
N VAL A 278 -8.57 -11.57 9.77
CA VAL A 278 -7.96 -11.09 11.02
C VAL A 278 -7.40 -9.70 10.80
N ILE A 279 -7.84 -8.74 11.59
CA ILE A 279 -7.29 -7.39 11.64
C ILE A 279 -6.41 -7.32 12.89
N ASP A 280 -5.12 -7.06 12.70
CA ASP A 280 -4.18 -6.95 13.81
C ASP A 280 -3.62 -5.53 13.88
N PHE A 281 -4.26 -4.67 14.65
CA PHE A 281 -3.85 -3.28 14.83
C PHE A 281 -2.49 -3.13 15.55
N ASN A 282 -1.98 -4.17 16.22
CA ASN A 282 -0.60 -4.17 16.73
C ASN A 282 0.44 -4.02 15.61
N ARG A 283 0.05 -4.30 14.36
CA ARG A 283 0.85 -4.09 13.15
C ARG A 283 0.54 -2.80 12.41
N ALA A 284 -0.22 -1.88 13.00
CA ALA A 284 -0.43 -0.56 12.41
C ALA A 284 0.89 0.22 12.41
N TYR A 285 1.25 0.83 11.27
CA TYR A 285 2.55 1.48 11.11
C TYR A 285 2.46 2.84 10.44
N ASN A 286 3.46 3.66 10.68
CA ASN A 286 3.56 5.00 10.13
C ASN A 286 3.79 4.97 8.61
N PRO A 287 3.09 5.83 7.85
CA PRO A 287 3.38 6.03 6.43
C PRO A 287 4.75 6.71 6.24
N PRO A 288 5.35 6.58 5.03
CA PRO A 288 6.63 7.23 4.71
C PRO A 288 6.70 8.74 4.96
N CYS A 289 5.57 9.44 4.85
CA CYS A 289 5.48 10.88 5.09
C CYS A 289 5.86 11.30 6.53
N VAL A 290 5.90 10.36 7.47
CA VAL A 290 6.37 10.60 8.84
C VAL A 290 7.90 10.76 8.87
N PHE A 291 8.61 10.13 7.93
CA PHE A 291 10.08 10.03 7.92
C PHE A 291 10.73 11.00 6.94
N THR A 292 10.01 11.47 5.92
CA THR A 292 10.51 12.39 4.90
C THR A 292 9.38 13.24 4.30
N ALA A 293 9.69 14.50 4.02
CA ALA A 293 8.79 15.41 3.31
C ALA A 293 8.62 15.06 1.81
N TYR A 294 9.42 14.13 1.29
CA TYR A 294 9.46 13.77 -0.13
C TYR A 294 8.63 12.52 -0.47
N ALA A 295 7.76 12.10 0.43
CA ALA A 295 6.82 11.02 0.18
C ALA A 295 5.45 11.56 -0.30
N THR A 296 4.72 10.72 -1.04
CA THR A 296 3.41 11.04 -1.62
C THR A 296 2.34 10.09 -1.09
N CYS A 297 2.17 10.05 0.23
CA CYS A 297 1.36 9.05 0.90
C CYS A 297 -0.13 9.29 0.71
N PRO A 298 -0.93 8.24 0.52
CA PRO A 298 -2.38 8.35 0.71
C PRO A 298 -2.70 8.67 2.18
N VAL A 299 -3.79 9.39 2.39
CA VAL A 299 -4.39 9.62 3.69
C VAL A 299 -5.69 8.84 3.82
N PRO A 300 -6.22 8.62 5.04
CA PRO A 300 -7.44 7.85 5.23
C PRO A 300 -8.60 8.41 4.41
N PRO A 301 -9.25 7.59 3.58
CA PRO A 301 -10.53 7.96 3.00
C PRO A 301 -11.57 8.12 4.11
N GLU A 302 -12.63 8.88 3.88
CA GLU A 302 -13.58 9.28 4.92
C GLU A 302 -14.19 8.08 5.66
N GLN A 303 -14.51 7.01 4.93
CA GLN A 303 -15.07 5.78 5.50
C GLN A 303 -14.09 4.97 6.36
N ASN A 304 -12.80 5.26 6.29
CA ASN A 304 -11.75 4.62 7.09
C ASN A 304 -11.31 5.48 8.29
N LYS A 305 -12.02 6.57 8.59
CA LYS A 305 -11.83 7.36 9.80
C LYS A 305 -12.68 6.80 10.91
N LEU A 306 -12.04 6.11 11.84
CA LEU A 306 -12.70 5.44 12.96
C LEU A 306 -12.86 6.41 14.12
N PRO A 307 -14.06 6.59 14.70
CA PRO A 307 -14.30 7.50 15.82
C PRO A 307 -13.87 6.91 17.18
N VAL A 308 -13.03 5.89 17.18
CA VAL A 308 -12.54 5.15 18.35
C VAL A 308 -11.04 5.28 18.45
N ARG A 309 -10.49 5.21 19.67
CA ARG A 309 -9.04 5.20 19.90
C ARG A 309 -8.49 3.79 19.69
N ILE A 310 -7.51 3.65 18.81
CA ILE A 310 -6.80 2.38 18.56
C ILE A 310 -5.39 2.50 19.16
N GLU A 311 -5.28 2.12 20.43
CA GLU A 311 -4.02 2.20 21.20
C GLU A 311 -3.14 0.97 20.93
N ALA A 312 -2.80 0.78 19.66
CA ALA A 312 -1.97 -0.33 19.18
C ALA A 312 -1.07 0.11 18.02
N GLY A 313 0.02 -0.60 17.76
CA GLY A 313 0.94 -0.32 16.67
C GLY A 313 1.89 0.86 16.93
N GLU A 314 2.41 1.46 15.86
CA GLU A 314 3.40 2.56 15.93
C GLU A 314 2.75 3.87 16.40
N LYS A 315 3.45 4.57 17.29
CA LYS A 315 3.18 5.97 17.65
C LYS A 315 3.82 6.93 16.65
N MET A 316 3.50 8.22 16.76
CA MET A 316 4.11 9.25 15.93
C MET A 316 5.63 9.26 16.14
N TYR A 317 6.40 9.17 15.07
CA TYR A 317 7.84 9.41 15.11
C TYR A 317 8.12 10.91 15.23
N ARG A 318 8.93 11.32 16.21
CA ARG A 318 9.17 12.72 16.55
C ARG A 318 10.53 13.26 16.06
N GLY A 319 11.36 12.41 15.44
CA GLY A 319 12.68 12.80 14.92
C GLY A 319 12.69 13.16 13.43
N GLY A 320 11.55 13.15 12.74
CA GLY A 320 11.47 13.48 11.31
C GLY A 320 11.54 15.00 11.05
N ALA A 321 12.05 15.37 9.90
CA ALA A 321 11.98 16.75 9.41
C ALA A 321 10.52 17.03 8.98
N HIS A 322 9.81 17.76 9.81
CA HIS A 322 8.50 18.33 9.52
C HIS A 322 8.60 19.80 9.18
#